data_45bc1eb2713e2b2e97e6213e21b1337e
#
_entry.id   45bc1eb2713e2b2e97e6213e21b1337e
#
_cell.length_a   1.000
_cell.length_b   1.000
_cell.length_c   1.000
_cell.angle_alpha   90.00
_cell.angle_beta   90.00
_cell.angle_gamma   90.00
#
_symmetry.space_group_name_H-M   'P 1'
#
loop_
_entity.id
_entity.type
_entity.pdbx_description
1 polymer ?
#
loop_
_entity_poly.entity_id
_entity_poly.type
_entity_poly.pdbx_seq_one_letter_code
_entity_poly.pdbx_strand_id
1 'polypeptide(L)'
;MSTERPLSKKKITQQTISISPALKNKIEGYVNEKYKQHPEDKRFKSISAFYNYVLDKTMNILEKGKTLDDFEAFVDTEIKDIFQNISFSALIPYYENAIRTNRYTSPTLERNPFFYFTLRRIYTSRMDPYDITSIKTIFNRVRNYVFSNNLSKEFRLDLFTGKGIKDLSGIFEHAGLYENLCYENYKFSAAFFGLLGTKITNFLYSRKEDYCRFDLKATDLFFIKDLAKKERINLMEHNLSFFINYNRIINDKDYYLWMKLANDKNIIITFNNEETKQEWVKLIESEIEKFGEEEEFHLNFLKFFEKLHWIEIESEKDLIFQIRLLKSKYQSERESLLKILSKKSKVSHINGKYHLEPLAS
;
A
#
# COMPACT_ATOMS: atom_id res chain seq x y z
N MET A 1 4.10 -1.32 -69.22
CA MET A 1 4.68 -0.01 -68.89
C MET A 1 3.99 0.50 -67.63
N SER A 2 4.66 0.30 -66.49
CA SER A 2 4.16 0.79 -65.19
C SER A 2 4.73 2.18 -64.99
N THR A 3 3.88 3.19 -64.94
CA THR A 3 4.30 4.56 -64.64
C THR A 3 4.34 4.73 -63.12
N GLU A 4 5.52 4.67 -62.54
CA GLU A 4 5.81 5.09 -61.20
C GLU A 4 5.47 6.59 -61.02
N ARG A 5 4.52 6.88 -60.16
CA ARG A 5 4.27 8.29 -59.74
C ARG A 5 5.40 8.78 -58.85
N PRO A 6 5.97 9.95 -59.11
CA PRO A 6 7.03 10.47 -58.30
C PRO A 6 6.50 10.78 -56.88
N LEU A 7 7.20 10.30 -55.85
CA LEU A 7 6.99 10.65 -54.47
C LEU A 7 6.92 12.17 -54.29
N SER A 8 5.77 12.71 -53.88
CA SER A 8 5.58 14.13 -53.61
C SER A 8 6.56 14.57 -52.52
N LYS A 9 7.42 15.56 -52.85
CA LYS A 9 8.21 16.30 -51.85
C LYS A 9 7.25 16.76 -50.75
N LYS A 10 7.48 16.36 -49.49
CA LYS A 10 6.74 16.87 -48.32
C LYS A 10 6.72 18.39 -48.36
N LYS A 11 5.59 19.00 -48.68
CA LYS A 11 5.39 20.44 -48.54
C LYS A 11 5.42 20.81 -47.06
N ILE A 12 6.46 21.54 -46.65
CA ILE A 12 6.51 22.12 -45.31
C ILE A 12 5.57 23.32 -45.34
N THR A 13 4.51 23.28 -44.52
CA THR A 13 3.61 24.41 -44.30
C THR A 13 4.15 25.24 -43.15
N GLN A 14 4.34 26.54 -43.33
CA GLN A 14 4.78 27.43 -42.27
C GLN A 14 3.56 28.03 -41.57
N GLN A 15 3.51 27.96 -40.25
CA GLN A 15 2.51 28.61 -39.41
C GLN A 15 3.20 29.47 -38.36
N THR A 16 2.72 30.68 -38.16
CA THR A 16 3.21 31.60 -37.13
C THR A 16 2.33 31.52 -35.90
N ILE A 17 2.94 31.32 -34.75
CA ILE A 17 2.28 31.31 -33.43
C ILE A 17 2.89 32.41 -32.56
N SER A 18 2.05 33.10 -31.78
CA SER A 18 2.48 34.06 -30.79
C SER A 18 2.63 33.41 -29.42
N ILE A 19 3.78 33.59 -28.79
CA ILE A 19 4.06 33.06 -27.45
C ILE A 19 4.61 34.16 -26.56
N SER A 20 4.42 34.07 -25.24
CA SER A 20 4.98 35.04 -24.31
C SER A 20 6.51 34.99 -24.30
N PRO A 21 7.19 36.13 -24.09
CA PRO A 21 8.66 36.16 -24.00
C PRO A 21 9.22 35.21 -22.94
N ALA A 22 8.53 35.10 -21.80
CA ALA A 22 8.93 34.18 -20.72
C ALA A 22 8.90 32.73 -21.16
N LEU A 23 7.85 32.31 -21.89
CA LEU A 23 7.72 30.94 -22.41
C LEU A 23 8.77 30.67 -23.49
N LYS A 24 9.02 31.66 -24.38
CA LYS A 24 10.07 31.59 -25.40
C LYS A 24 11.43 31.29 -24.76
N ASN A 25 11.82 32.10 -23.77
CA ASN A 25 13.10 31.92 -23.08
C ASN A 25 13.24 30.56 -22.40
N LYS A 26 12.15 30.05 -21.79
CA LYS A 26 12.14 28.70 -21.20
C LYS A 26 12.38 27.61 -22.25
N ILE A 27 11.72 27.72 -23.40
CA ILE A 27 11.86 26.72 -24.47
C ILE A 27 13.25 26.76 -25.07
N GLU A 28 13.77 27.95 -25.35
CA GLU A 28 15.13 28.13 -25.88
C GLU A 28 16.18 27.58 -24.90
N GLY A 29 16.05 27.87 -23.61
CA GLY A 29 16.93 27.37 -22.57
C GLY A 29 16.91 25.84 -22.52
N TYR A 30 15.71 25.25 -22.49
CA TYR A 30 15.54 23.79 -22.43
C TYR A 30 16.11 23.09 -23.67
N VAL A 31 15.80 23.57 -24.87
CA VAL A 31 16.28 22.96 -26.12
C VAL A 31 17.81 23.06 -26.20
N ASN A 32 18.39 24.20 -25.85
CA ASN A 32 19.85 24.40 -25.89
C ASN A 32 20.56 23.50 -24.85
N GLU A 33 20.00 23.34 -23.65
CA GLU A 33 20.56 22.44 -22.63
C GLU A 33 20.53 21.01 -23.09
N LYS A 34 19.37 20.54 -23.60
CA LYS A 34 19.22 19.16 -24.07
C LYS A 34 20.08 18.88 -25.30
N TYR A 35 20.25 19.82 -26.20
CA TYR A 35 21.16 19.66 -27.34
C TYR A 35 22.62 19.54 -26.90
N LYS A 36 23.04 20.27 -25.86
CA LYS A 36 24.40 20.13 -25.29
C LYS A 36 24.62 18.77 -24.67
N GLN A 37 23.60 18.23 -23.99
CA GLN A 37 23.67 16.91 -23.34
C GLN A 37 23.60 15.73 -24.35
N HIS A 38 22.81 15.90 -25.41
CA HIS A 38 22.49 14.86 -26.40
C HIS A 38 22.51 15.43 -27.83
N PRO A 39 23.68 15.75 -28.40
CA PRO A 39 23.78 16.38 -29.73
C PRO A 39 23.20 15.56 -30.88
N GLU A 40 23.17 14.23 -30.73
CA GLU A 40 22.61 13.27 -31.69
C GLU A 40 21.07 13.24 -31.72
N ASP A 41 20.42 13.79 -30.71
CA ASP A 41 18.96 13.76 -30.62
C ASP A 41 18.32 14.81 -31.55
N LYS A 42 17.75 14.32 -32.64
CA LYS A 42 17.12 15.15 -33.69
C LYS A 42 15.96 16.00 -33.16
N ARG A 43 15.37 15.65 -32.03
CA ARG A 43 14.27 16.41 -31.41
C ARG A 43 14.71 17.78 -30.92
N PHE A 44 15.96 17.91 -30.49
CA PHE A 44 16.54 19.14 -29.95
C PHE A 44 17.46 19.88 -30.92
N LYS A 45 17.58 19.41 -32.17
CA LYS A 45 18.43 20.02 -33.18
C LYS A 45 18.09 21.52 -33.47
N SER A 46 16.82 21.88 -33.28
CA SER A 46 16.35 23.25 -33.41
C SER A 46 15.03 23.42 -32.63
N ILE A 47 14.70 24.66 -32.31
CA ILE A 47 13.41 25.01 -31.68
C ILE A 47 12.23 24.55 -32.53
N SER A 48 12.33 24.69 -33.87
CA SER A 48 11.28 24.20 -34.78
C SER A 48 11.15 22.67 -34.75
N ALA A 49 12.25 21.94 -34.66
CA ALA A 49 12.23 20.47 -34.54
C ALA A 49 11.57 20.04 -33.21
N PHE A 50 11.87 20.73 -32.12
CA PHE A 50 11.26 20.53 -30.82
C PHE A 50 9.75 20.80 -30.85
N TYR A 51 9.31 21.94 -31.41
CA TYR A 51 7.88 22.22 -31.54
C TYR A 51 7.15 21.17 -32.35
N ASN A 52 7.67 20.78 -33.52
CA ASN A 52 7.04 19.76 -34.35
C ASN A 52 6.91 18.44 -33.58
N TYR A 53 7.95 18.03 -32.86
CA TYR A 53 7.90 16.81 -32.05
C TYR A 53 6.86 16.89 -30.93
N VAL A 54 6.84 17.98 -30.16
CA VAL A 54 5.92 18.14 -29.04
C VAL A 54 4.47 18.22 -29.52
N LEU A 55 4.18 19.01 -30.56
CA LEU A 55 2.84 19.14 -31.12
C LEU A 55 2.34 17.83 -31.73
N ASP A 56 3.18 17.11 -32.48
CA ASP A 56 2.85 15.79 -33.01
C ASP A 56 2.49 14.81 -31.88
N LYS A 57 3.30 14.75 -30.84
CA LYS A 57 3.02 13.90 -29.67
C LYS A 57 1.75 14.31 -28.93
N THR A 58 1.52 15.60 -28.76
CA THR A 58 0.30 16.14 -28.13
C THR A 58 -0.93 15.73 -28.93
N MET A 59 -0.92 15.93 -30.26
CA MET A 59 -2.03 15.54 -31.12
C MET A 59 -2.29 14.06 -31.10
N ASN A 60 -1.26 13.23 -31.17
CA ASN A 60 -1.39 11.77 -31.05
C ASN A 60 -2.02 11.31 -29.72
N ILE A 61 -1.79 12.05 -28.62
CA ILE A 61 -2.38 11.77 -27.31
C ILE A 61 -3.86 12.16 -27.30
N LEU A 62 -4.20 13.33 -27.85
CA LEU A 62 -5.59 13.81 -27.97
C LEU A 62 -6.43 12.88 -28.88
N GLU A 63 -5.88 12.42 -30.00
CA GLU A 63 -6.53 11.46 -30.92
C GLU A 63 -6.81 10.10 -30.24
N LYS A 64 -6.07 9.75 -29.21
CA LYS A 64 -6.31 8.56 -28.37
C LYS A 64 -7.35 8.78 -27.26
N GLY A 65 -8.09 9.89 -27.32
CA GLY A 65 -9.17 10.21 -26.40
C GLY A 65 -8.75 10.88 -25.10
N LYS A 66 -7.49 11.33 -24.99
CA LYS A 66 -7.06 12.18 -23.89
C LYS A 66 -7.49 13.64 -24.13
N THR A 67 -7.69 14.37 -23.04
CA THR A 67 -8.13 15.79 -23.06
C THR A 67 -6.99 16.72 -22.59
N LEU A 68 -7.18 18.02 -22.72
CA LEU A 68 -6.24 18.98 -22.16
C LEU A 68 -6.16 18.88 -20.62
N ASP A 69 -7.25 18.54 -19.96
CA ASP A 69 -7.29 18.34 -18.51
C ASP A 69 -6.40 17.18 -18.07
N ASP A 70 -6.22 16.15 -18.92
CA ASP A 70 -5.28 15.07 -18.66
C ASP A 70 -3.82 15.57 -18.58
N PHE A 71 -3.47 16.67 -19.21
CA PHE A 71 -2.12 17.26 -19.11
C PHE A 71 -1.89 17.94 -17.76
N GLU A 72 -2.93 18.44 -17.11
CA GLU A 72 -2.83 18.99 -15.74
C GLU A 72 -2.61 17.88 -14.72
N ALA A 73 -3.02 16.64 -15.06
CA ALA A 73 -2.80 15.44 -14.25
C ALA A 73 -1.40 14.82 -14.43
N PHE A 74 -0.50 15.41 -15.22
CA PHE A 74 0.88 14.92 -15.28
C PHE A 74 1.52 14.99 -13.89
N VAL A 75 2.00 13.84 -13.45
CA VAL A 75 2.68 13.68 -12.16
C VAL A 75 3.83 14.66 -12.08
N ASP A 76 3.81 15.49 -11.06
CA ASP A 76 4.95 16.28 -10.67
C ASP A 76 6.16 15.34 -10.50
N THR A 77 7.22 15.57 -11.27
CA THR A 77 8.43 14.75 -11.26
C THR A 77 9.01 14.63 -9.87
N GLU A 78 8.89 15.69 -9.05
CA GLU A 78 9.36 15.68 -7.67
C GLU A 78 8.57 14.70 -6.79
N ILE A 79 7.25 14.63 -6.94
CA ILE A 79 6.43 13.64 -6.22
C ILE A 79 6.69 12.24 -6.75
N LYS A 80 6.86 12.08 -8.06
CA LYS A 80 7.22 10.80 -8.66
C LYS A 80 8.57 10.30 -8.12
N ASP A 81 9.59 11.17 -8.08
CA ASP A 81 10.91 10.81 -7.54
C ASP A 81 10.84 10.44 -6.05
N ILE A 82 9.91 11.08 -5.31
CA ILE A 82 9.63 10.75 -3.92
C ILE A 82 9.13 9.31 -3.79
N PHE A 83 8.19 8.90 -4.64
CA PHE A 83 7.55 7.60 -4.53
C PHE A 83 8.24 6.49 -5.33
N GLN A 84 9.08 6.82 -6.32
CA GLN A 84 9.66 5.88 -7.26
C GLN A 84 10.42 4.73 -6.57
N ASN A 85 11.15 5.01 -5.50
CA ASN A 85 11.94 4.02 -4.77
C ASN A 85 11.14 3.20 -3.74
N ILE A 86 9.87 3.55 -3.50
CA ILE A 86 9.01 2.91 -2.49
C ILE A 86 7.68 2.44 -3.08
N SER A 87 7.50 2.59 -4.40
CA SER A 87 6.30 2.16 -5.13
C SER A 87 6.63 1.00 -6.05
N PHE A 88 5.66 0.13 -6.26
CA PHE A 88 5.69 -0.90 -7.28
C PHE A 88 4.39 -0.88 -8.06
N SER A 89 4.42 -1.40 -9.29
CA SER A 89 3.22 -1.57 -10.10
C SER A 89 2.64 -2.95 -9.87
N ALA A 90 1.35 -3.02 -9.51
CA ALA A 90 0.62 -4.26 -9.33
C ALA A 90 -0.70 -4.22 -10.10
N LEU A 91 -1.20 -5.39 -10.49
CA LEU A 91 -2.56 -5.50 -11.04
C LEU A 91 -3.57 -5.31 -9.89
N ILE A 92 -4.39 -4.27 -9.99
CA ILE A 92 -5.33 -3.86 -8.94
C ILE A 92 -6.21 -5.02 -8.46
N PRO A 93 -6.83 -5.88 -9.33
CA PRO A 93 -7.66 -6.98 -8.85
C PRO A 93 -6.93 -7.98 -7.94
N TYR A 94 -5.65 -8.25 -8.18
CA TYR A 94 -4.84 -9.10 -7.30
C TYR A 94 -4.54 -8.41 -5.98
N TYR A 95 -4.17 -7.13 -6.03
CA TYR A 95 -3.88 -6.35 -4.84
C TYR A 95 -5.12 -6.19 -3.96
N GLU A 96 -6.29 -5.92 -4.57
CA GLU A 96 -7.59 -5.83 -3.91
C GLU A 96 -7.91 -7.05 -3.04
N ASN A 97 -7.66 -8.26 -3.56
CA ASN A 97 -7.84 -9.48 -2.79
C ASN A 97 -6.80 -9.64 -1.66
N ALA A 98 -5.54 -9.31 -1.94
CA ALA A 98 -4.46 -9.44 -0.97
C ALA A 98 -4.64 -8.53 0.26
N ILE A 99 -5.15 -7.30 0.07
CA ILE A 99 -5.34 -6.34 1.15
C ILE A 99 -6.64 -6.52 1.93
N ARG A 100 -7.58 -7.35 1.45
CA ARG A 100 -8.86 -7.61 2.13
C ARG A 100 -8.67 -8.04 3.60
N THR A 101 -7.68 -8.90 3.86
CA THR A 101 -7.38 -9.41 5.20
C THR A 101 -6.81 -8.34 6.14
N ASN A 102 -6.26 -7.26 5.59
CA ASN A 102 -5.65 -6.17 6.36
C ASN A 102 -6.61 -5.01 6.66
N ARG A 103 -7.88 -5.13 6.25
CA ARG A 103 -8.86 -4.04 6.32
C ARG A 103 -8.89 -3.35 7.68
N TYR A 104 -8.92 -4.12 8.76
CA TYR A 104 -8.99 -3.60 10.14
C TYR A 104 -7.69 -3.75 10.92
N THR A 105 -6.61 -4.05 10.24
CA THR A 105 -5.28 -4.12 10.84
C THR A 105 -4.65 -2.74 10.86
N SER A 106 -4.10 -2.36 12.01
CA SER A 106 -3.30 -1.14 12.09
C SER A 106 -2.05 -1.29 11.22
N PRO A 107 -1.80 -0.38 10.28
CA PRO A 107 -0.54 -0.38 9.59
C PRO A 107 0.57 -0.17 10.62
N THR A 108 1.60 -1.02 10.59
CA THR A 108 2.80 -0.88 11.44
C THR A 108 3.62 0.32 10.99
N LEU A 109 3.08 1.52 11.20
CA LEU A 109 3.61 2.77 10.66
C LEU A 109 4.90 3.18 11.33
N GLU A 110 5.14 2.75 12.57
CA GLU A 110 6.38 3.02 13.30
C GLU A 110 7.64 2.49 12.58
N ARG A 111 7.50 1.43 11.83
CA ARG A 111 8.58 0.79 11.06
C ARG A 111 8.55 1.15 9.58
N ASN A 112 7.55 1.92 9.14
CA ASN A 112 7.40 2.24 7.72
C ASN A 112 8.26 3.46 7.34
N PRO A 113 9.31 3.29 6.53
CA PRO A 113 10.17 4.39 6.06
C PRO A 113 9.39 5.49 5.36
N PHE A 114 8.25 5.15 4.76
CA PHE A 114 7.38 6.08 4.04
C PHE A 114 6.89 7.24 4.91
N PHE A 115 6.50 6.98 6.17
CA PHE A 115 6.00 8.04 7.05
C PHE A 115 7.10 9.00 7.47
N TYR A 116 8.28 8.49 7.82
CA TYR A 116 9.45 9.32 8.10
C TYR A 116 9.87 10.14 6.89
N PHE A 117 9.80 9.52 5.74
CA PHE A 117 10.10 10.15 4.48
C PHE A 117 9.12 11.28 4.17
N THR A 118 7.81 11.03 4.32
CA THR A 118 6.76 12.01 4.11
C THR A 118 6.91 13.21 5.07
N LEU A 119 7.15 12.95 6.36
CA LEU A 119 7.38 14.00 7.33
C LEU A 119 8.62 14.83 6.99
N ARG A 120 9.75 14.19 6.69
CA ARG A 120 11.00 14.90 6.40
C ARG A 120 11.00 15.60 5.04
N ARG A 121 10.59 14.91 3.98
CA ARG A 121 10.70 15.44 2.61
C ARG A 121 9.51 16.28 2.18
N ILE A 122 8.31 16.01 2.65
CA ILE A 122 7.13 16.79 2.30
C ILE A 122 6.89 17.88 3.33
N TYR A 123 6.61 17.49 4.57
CA TYR A 123 6.19 18.44 5.59
C TYR A 123 7.34 19.38 6.02
N THR A 124 8.45 18.83 6.50
CA THR A 124 9.53 19.65 7.07
C THR A 124 10.24 20.49 6.00
N SER A 125 10.46 19.93 4.81
CA SER A 125 11.30 20.58 3.78
C SER A 125 10.53 21.48 2.82
N ARG A 126 9.24 21.22 2.58
CA ARG A 126 8.52 21.82 1.46
C ARG A 126 7.21 22.53 1.83
N MET A 127 6.56 22.15 2.92
CA MET A 127 5.31 22.74 3.33
C MET A 127 5.54 23.85 4.35
N ASP A 128 5.02 25.03 4.08
CA ASP A 128 4.88 26.07 5.11
C ASP A 128 3.50 25.95 5.74
N PRO A 129 3.40 25.52 7.03
CA PRO A 129 2.12 25.34 7.72
C PRO A 129 1.41 26.69 8.01
N TYR A 130 2.10 27.80 7.87
CA TYR A 130 1.53 29.15 8.03
C TYR A 130 1.06 29.77 6.71
N ASP A 131 1.29 29.11 5.58
CA ASP A 131 0.85 29.56 4.26
C ASP A 131 -0.13 28.55 3.62
N ILE A 132 -1.40 28.96 3.51
CA ILE A 132 -2.47 28.16 2.87
C ILE A 132 -2.10 27.79 1.43
N THR A 133 -1.46 28.67 0.71
CA THR A 133 -1.06 28.45 -0.68
C THR A 133 -0.04 27.31 -0.76
N SER A 134 0.95 27.31 0.15
CA SER A 134 1.91 26.23 0.28
C SER A 134 1.24 24.91 0.60
N ILE A 135 0.30 24.87 1.55
CA ILE A 135 -0.45 23.67 1.92
C ILE A 135 -1.24 23.13 0.73
N LYS A 136 -2.01 23.98 0.05
CA LYS A 136 -2.79 23.62 -1.15
C LYS A 136 -1.90 23.11 -2.27
N THR A 137 -0.75 23.73 -2.49
CA THR A 137 0.20 23.33 -3.54
C THR A 137 0.70 21.90 -3.30
N ILE A 138 1.13 21.57 -2.07
CA ILE A 138 1.59 20.22 -1.74
C ILE A 138 0.45 19.20 -1.87
N PHE A 139 -0.75 19.56 -1.38
CA PHE A 139 -1.89 18.66 -1.49
C PHE A 139 -2.30 18.41 -2.95
N ASN A 140 -2.30 19.41 -3.81
CA ASN A 140 -2.59 19.25 -5.23
C ASN A 140 -1.57 18.34 -5.93
N ARG A 141 -0.30 18.39 -5.54
CA ARG A 141 0.74 17.47 -6.05
C ARG A 141 0.44 16.02 -5.66
N VAL A 142 0.05 15.78 -4.40
CA VAL A 142 -0.37 14.44 -3.94
C VAL A 142 -1.63 13.99 -4.67
N ARG A 143 -2.61 14.86 -4.83
CA ARG A 143 -3.83 14.62 -5.61
C ARG A 143 -3.51 14.17 -7.04
N ASN A 144 -2.65 14.92 -7.74
CA ASN A 144 -2.27 14.57 -9.10
C ASN A 144 -1.59 13.20 -9.19
N TYR A 145 -0.74 12.87 -8.20
CA TYR A 145 -0.15 11.53 -8.10
C TYR A 145 -1.22 10.44 -7.92
N VAL A 146 -2.18 10.64 -7.04
CA VAL A 146 -3.28 9.71 -6.77
C VAL A 146 -4.12 9.46 -8.03
N PHE A 147 -4.47 10.51 -8.77
CA PHE A 147 -5.25 10.39 -10.01
C PHE A 147 -4.46 9.74 -11.15
N SER A 148 -3.22 10.13 -11.37
CA SER A 148 -2.39 9.56 -12.44
C SER A 148 -2.07 8.08 -12.24
N ASN A 149 -2.20 7.55 -11.00
CA ASN A 149 -2.05 6.14 -10.69
C ASN A 149 -3.39 5.39 -10.54
N ASN A 150 -4.53 6.01 -10.90
CA ASN A 150 -5.86 5.44 -10.80
C ASN A 150 -6.23 4.94 -9.38
N LEU A 151 -5.72 5.62 -8.35
CA LEU A 151 -5.96 5.23 -6.95
C LEU A 151 -7.27 5.81 -6.39
N SER A 152 -7.87 6.80 -7.06
CA SER A 152 -9.08 7.48 -6.60
C SER A 152 -9.88 8.07 -7.76
N LYS A 153 -11.21 8.18 -7.57
CA LYS A 153 -12.13 8.97 -8.42
C LYS A 153 -12.22 10.41 -7.95
N GLU A 154 -12.18 10.61 -6.63
CA GLU A 154 -12.27 11.91 -6.00
C GLU A 154 -11.25 12.01 -4.88
N PHE A 155 -10.55 13.13 -4.84
CA PHE A 155 -9.55 13.42 -3.82
C PHE A 155 -9.49 14.93 -3.65
N ARG A 156 -10.22 15.45 -2.67
CA ARG A 156 -10.44 16.90 -2.49
C ARG A 156 -10.12 17.32 -1.06
N LEU A 157 -9.52 18.48 -0.91
CA LEU A 157 -9.30 19.13 0.37
C LEU A 157 -9.71 20.60 0.28
N ASP A 158 -10.73 20.96 1.03
CA ASP A 158 -11.13 22.35 1.27
C ASP A 158 -10.59 22.82 2.61
N LEU A 159 -9.93 23.96 2.63
CA LEU A 159 -9.32 24.54 3.83
C LEU A 159 -10.00 25.83 4.22
N PHE A 160 -10.25 25.99 5.53
CA PHE A 160 -10.90 27.13 6.14
C PHE A 160 -10.04 27.67 7.27
N THR A 161 -9.96 28.99 7.39
CA THR A 161 -9.33 29.68 8.52
C THR A 161 -10.37 30.45 9.30
N GLY A 162 -10.41 30.23 10.59
CA GLY A 162 -11.27 31.00 11.49
C GLY A 162 -10.66 32.36 11.87
N LYS A 163 -10.29 32.55 13.13
CA LYS A 163 -9.69 33.81 13.64
C LYS A 163 -8.24 34.05 13.19
N GLY A 164 -7.66 33.17 12.40
CA GLY A 164 -6.31 33.22 11.88
C GLY A 164 -5.81 31.85 11.44
N ILE A 165 -4.60 31.79 10.90
CA ILE A 165 -4.02 30.54 10.35
C ILE A 165 -3.92 29.42 11.37
N LYS A 166 -3.76 29.73 12.67
CA LYS A 166 -3.73 28.71 13.73
C LYS A 166 -5.10 28.07 14.02
N ASP A 167 -6.18 28.68 13.54
CA ASP A 167 -7.51 28.09 13.58
C ASP A 167 -7.87 27.48 12.21
N LEU A 168 -6.93 26.71 11.66
CA LEU A 168 -7.09 26.02 10.40
C LEU A 168 -7.93 24.78 10.58
N SER A 169 -8.94 24.64 9.75
CA SER A 169 -9.78 23.45 9.60
C SER A 169 -9.91 23.09 8.13
N GLY A 170 -10.45 21.91 7.86
CA GLY A 170 -10.65 21.48 6.48
C GLY A 170 -11.68 20.36 6.37
N ILE A 171 -12.11 20.14 5.14
CA ILE A 171 -12.92 19.00 4.75
C ILE A 171 -12.11 18.23 3.69
N PHE A 172 -11.84 16.98 3.99
CA PHE A 172 -11.21 16.06 3.04
C PHE A 172 -12.22 15.04 2.56
N GLU A 173 -12.32 14.90 1.25
CA GLU A 173 -13.22 13.96 0.59
C GLU A 173 -12.41 13.04 -0.32
N HIS A 174 -12.71 11.76 -0.25
CA HIS A 174 -12.04 10.73 -1.02
C HIS A 174 -13.07 9.68 -1.48
N ALA A 175 -13.17 9.48 -2.80
CA ALA A 175 -13.94 8.39 -3.38
C ALA A 175 -13.04 7.52 -4.26
N GLY A 176 -13.27 6.24 -4.25
CA GLY A 176 -12.41 5.28 -4.91
C GLY A 176 -13.06 4.47 -6.02
N LEU A 177 -12.32 3.47 -6.51
CA LEU A 177 -12.72 2.57 -7.59
C LEU A 177 -12.88 1.13 -7.11
N TYR A 178 -12.23 0.75 -6.01
CA TYR A 178 -12.15 -0.61 -5.48
C TYR A 178 -12.25 -0.59 -3.97
N GLU A 179 -13.14 -1.38 -3.41
CA GLU A 179 -13.55 -1.31 -2.00
C GLU A 179 -12.41 -1.43 -1.00
N ASN A 180 -11.56 -2.47 -1.12
CA ASN A 180 -10.49 -2.70 -0.15
C ASN A 180 -9.34 -1.73 -0.35
N LEU A 181 -8.97 -1.43 -1.61
CA LEU A 181 -7.96 -0.43 -1.94
C LEU A 181 -8.38 0.96 -1.43
N CYS A 182 -9.65 1.33 -1.61
CA CYS A 182 -10.17 2.58 -1.10
C CYS A 182 -10.09 2.64 0.42
N TYR A 183 -10.47 1.57 1.10
CA TYR A 183 -10.40 1.52 2.55
C TYR A 183 -8.95 1.65 3.07
N GLU A 184 -7.98 1.00 2.41
CA GLU A 184 -6.56 1.20 2.72
C GLU A 184 -6.10 2.64 2.48
N ASN A 185 -6.51 3.25 1.37
CA ASN A 185 -6.20 4.64 1.07
C ASN A 185 -6.82 5.61 2.08
N TYR A 186 -8.02 5.32 2.60
CA TYR A 186 -8.65 6.11 3.66
C TYR A 186 -7.88 6.01 4.97
N LYS A 187 -7.48 4.80 5.39
CA LYS A 187 -6.61 4.60 6.56
C LYS A 187 -5.29 5.34 6.39
N PHE A 188 -4.70 5.23 5.20
CA PHE A 188 -3.48 5.93 4.86
C PHE A 188 -3.63 7.45 4.98
N SER A 189 -4.72 8.02 4.42
CA SER A 189 -5.02 9.44 4.51
C SER A 189 -5.23 9.89 5.95
N ALA A 190 -5.96 9.11 6.75
CA ALA A 190 -6.19 9.39 8.17
C ALA A 190 -4.88 9.41 8.96
N ALA A 191 -4.02 8.42 8.72
CA ALA A 191 -2.70 8.34 9.33
C ALA A 191 -1.79 9.52 8.90
N PHE A 192 -1.80 9.84 7.62
CA PHE A 192 -1.05 10.96 7.04
C PHE A 192 -1.43 12.29 7.69
N PHE A 193 -2.73 12.59 7.79
CA PHE A 193 -3.20 13.80 8.47
C PHE A 193 -2.78 13.84 9.94
N GLY A 194 -2.85 12.70 10.65
CA GLY A 194 -2.37 12.61 12.03
C GLY A 194 -0.88 12.93 12.16
N LEU A 195 -0.06 12.37 11.29
CA LEU A 195 1.38 12.66 11.24
C LEU A 195 1.69 14.13 10.92
N LEU A 196 0.90 14.77 10.08
CA LEU A 196 1.02 16.20 9.82
C LEU A 196 0.62 17.06 11.01
N GLY A 197 -0.05 16.50 12.01
CA GLY A 197 -0.54 17.25 13.18
C GLY A 197 -2.00 17.69 13.04
N THR A 198 -2.79 17.02 12.18
CA THR A 198 -4.20 17.33 11.96
C THR A 198 -5.08 16.23 12.54
N LYS A 199 -6.08 16.63 13.35
CA LYS A 199 -7.03 15.73 14.00
C LYS A 199 -8.31 15.60 13.17
N ILE A 200 -8.79 14.38 12.98
CA ILE A 200 -10.13 14.11 12.48
C ILE A 200 -11.13 14.40 13.62
N THR A 201 -12.06 15.30 13.39
CA THR A 201 -13.09 15.68 14.36
C THR A 201 -14.45 15.04 14.07
N ASN A 202 -14.71 14.77 12.79
CA ASN A 202 -15.90 14.06 12.36
C ASN A 202 -15.56 13.18 11.15
N PHE A 203 -16.29 12.09 10.99
CA PHE A 203 -16.02 11.06 10.00
C PHE A 203 -17.32 10.50 9.42
N LEU A 204 -17.42 10.52 8.09
CA LEU A 204 -18.47 9.87 7.34
C LEU A 204 -17.86 8.86 6.39
N TYR A 205 -18.43 7.65 6.36
CA TYR A 205 -18.02 6.58 5.46
C TYR A 205 -19.22 5.89 4.84
N SER A 206 -19.24 5.76 3.53
CA SER A 206 -20.22 4.99 2.77
C SER A 206 -19.52 3.86 2.03
N ARG A 207 -19.78 2.61 2.46
CA ARG A 207 -19.26 1.42 1.79
C ARG A 207 -19.85 1.27 0.38
N LYS A 208 -21.15 1.61 0.23
CA LYS A 208 -21.89 1.46 -1.04
C LYS A 208 -21.34 2.37 -2.16
N GLU A 209 -20.82 3.52 -1.77
CA GLU A 209 -20.33 4.56 -2.70
C GLU A 209 -18.82 4.60 -2.76
N ASP A 210 -18.11 3.73 -2.02
CA ASP A 210 -16.66 3.78 -1.83
C ASP A 210 -16.16 5.20 -1.53
N TYR A 211 -16.83 5.85 -0.59
CA TYR A 211 -16.64 7.26 -0.26
C TYR A 211 -16.33 7.45 1.22
N CYS A 212 -15.42 8.37 1.53
CA CYS A 212 -15.25 8.88 2.89
C CYS A 212 -15.06 10.40 2.91
N ARG A 213 -15.45 10.99 4.05
CA ARG A 213 -15.22 12.38 4.36
C ARG A 213 -14.66 12.50 5.77
N PHE A 214 -13.65 13.36 5.91
CA PHE A 214 -13.09 13.76 7.20
C PHE A 214 -13.33 15.26 7.41
N ASP A 215 -13.87 15.64 8.54
CA ASP A 215 -13.77 17.01 9.01
C ASP A 215 -12.48 17.11 9.84
N LEU A 216 -11.59 17.99 9.43
CA LEU A 216 -10.22 18.10 9.93
C LEU A 216 -10.03 19.37 10.73
N LYS A 217 -9.23 19.29 11.80
CA LYS A 217 -8.78 20.45 12.57
C LYS A 217 -7.28 20.37 12.81
N ALA A 218 -6.54 21.42 12.44
CA ALA A 218 -5.13 21.51 12.77
C ALA A 218 -4.95 21.63 14.30
N THR A 219 -3.95 20.93 14.83
CA THR A 219 -3.51 21.07 16.21
C THR A 219 -2.22 21.90 16.26
N ASP A 220 -1.71 22.22 17.43
CA ASP A 220 -0.43 22.92 17.57
C ASP A 220 0.73 22.17 16.89
N LEU A 221 0.65 20.82 16.85
CA LEU A 221 1.64 19.99 16.14
C LEU A 221 1.72 20.29 14.66
N PHE A 222 0.61 20.74 14.02
CA PHE A 222 0.61 21.10 12.60
C PHE A 222 1.52 22.29 12.32
N PHE A 223 1.74 23.17 13.27
CA PHE A 223 2.55 24.39 13.15
C PHE A 223 3.99 24.23 13.65
N ILE A 224 4.31 23.08 14.25
CA ILE A 224 5.63 22.77 14.79
C ILE A 224 6.36 21.86 13.79
N LYS A 225 7.43 22.38 13.16
CA LYS A 225 8.26 21.60 12.20
C LYS A 225 9.17 20.57 12.90
N ASP A 226 9.08 20.43 14.20
CA ASP A 226 9.78 19.39 14.94
C ASP A 226 9.12 18.01 14.71
N LEU A 227 9.94 16.98 14.85
CA LEU A 227 9.47 15.61 14.60
C LEU A 227 8.40 15.16 15.63
N ALA A 228 8.46 15.65 16.89
CA ALA A 228 7.47 15.36 17.96
C ALA A 228 6.84 13.95 17.81
N LYS A 229 7.72 12.92 17.71
CA LYS A 229 7.36 11.60 17.17
C LYS A 229 6.19 10.96 17.93
N LYS A 230 6.24 11.00 19.26
CA LYS A 230 5.24 10.35 20.12
C LYS A 230 3.86 10.98 19.98
N GLU A 231 3.82 12.30 19.99
CA GLU A 231 2.58 13.08 19.88
C GLU A 231 1.93 12.89 18.51
N ARG A 232 2.74 12.83 17.45
CA ARG A 232 2.25 12.58 16.08
C ARG A 232 1.74 11.16 15.91
N ILE A 233 2.39 10.17 16.53
CA ILE A 233 1.89 8.78 16.55
C ILE A 233 0.55 8.69 17.27
N ASN A 234 0.42 9.32 18.45
CA ASN A 234 -0.84 9.33 19.19
C ASN A 234 -1.98 9.97 18.38
N LEU A 235 -1.69 11.05 17.65
CA LEU A 235 -2.68 11.70 16.79
C LEU A 235 -3.05 10.85 15.57
N MET A 236 -2.08 10.17 15.00
CA MET A 236 -2.29 9.19 13.95
C MET A 236 -3.18 8.03 14.41
N GLU A 237 -2.90 7.46 15.58
CA GLU A 237 -3.72 6.39 16.17
C GLU A 237 -5.15 6.87 16.46
N HIS A 238 -5.30 8.10 16.97
CA HIS A 238 -6.62 8.71 17.12
C HIS A 238 -7.38 8.76 15.79
N ASN A 239 -6.74 9.23 14.72
CA ASN A 239 -7.37 9.28 13.39
C ASN A 239 -7.69 7.90 12.84
N LEU A 240 -6.80 6.93 13.04
CA LEU A 240 -7.02 5.54 12.62
C LEU A 240 -8.16 4.85 13.38
N SER A 241 -8.46 5.26 14.62
CA SER A 241 -9.53 4.66 15.41
C SER A 241 -10.92 4.77 14.78
N PHE A 242 -11.12 5.70 13.86
CA PHE A 242 -12.37 5.79 13.08
C PHE A 242 -12.53 4.62 12.09
N PHE A 243 -11.43 3.99 11.69
CA PHE A 243 -11.41 2.86 10.74
C PHE A 243 -11.21 1.52 11.42
N ILE A 244 -10.35 1.50 12.45
CA ILE A 244 -9.93 0.29 13.15
C ILE A 244 -10.59 0.31 14.52
N ASN A 245 -11.86 -0.10 14.56
CA ASN A 245 -12.60 -0.17 15.81
C ASN A 245 -13.52 -1.39 15.84
N TYR A 246 -13.90 -1.79 17.05
CA TYR A 246 -14.69 -2.99 17.31
C TYR A 246 -16.04 -3.00 16.59
N ASN A 247 -16.73 -1.86 16.56
CA ASN A 247 -18.04 -1.75 15.89
C ASN A 247 -17.96 -2.04 14.40
N ARG A 248 -16.89 -1.61 13.72
CA ARG A 248 -16.70 -1.88 12.29
C ARG A 248 -16.39 -3.35 12.05
N ILE A 249 -15.55 -3.93 12.90
CA ILE A 249 -15.21 -5.36 12.81
C ILE A 249 -16.46 -6.24 12.99
N ILE A 250 -17.31 -5.94 13.99
CA ILE A 250 -18.55 -6.71 14.24
C ILE A 250 -19.54 -6.55 13.09
N ASN A 251 -19.67 -5.37 12.52
CA ASN A 251 -20.60 -5.11 11.44
C ASN A 251 -20.15 -5.69 10.08
N ASP A 252 -18.87 -6.02 9.93
CA ASP A 252 -18.35 -6.78 8.79
C ASP A 252 -18.41 -8.28 9.10
N LYS A 253 -19.55 -8.90 8.79
CA LYS A 253 -19.83 -10.31 9.14
C LYS A 253 -18.79 -11.28 8.61
N ASP A 254 -18.30 -11.05 7.39
CA ASP A 254 -17.31 -11.93 6.76
C ASP A 254 -15.96 -11.84 7.48
N TYR A 255 -15.51 -10.62 7.78
CA TYR A 255 -14.25 -10.38 8.48
C TYR A 255 -14.31 -10.86 9.94
N TYR A 256 -15.43 -10.59 10.63
CA TYR A 256 -15.64 -11.05 12.00
C TYR A 256 -15.65 -12.58 12.10
N LEU A 257 -16.34 -13.25 11.18
CA LEU A 257 -16.35 -14.71 11.13
C LEU A 257 -14.95 -15.26 10.90
N TRP A 258 -14.20 -14.68 9.96
CA TRP A 258 -12.83 -15.07 9.66
C TRP A 258 -11.89 -14.88 10.87
N MET A 259 -11.96 -13.74 11.53
CA MET A 259 -11.18 -13.49 12.76
C MET A 259 -11.56 -14.47 13.88
N LYS A 260 -12.84 -14.75 14.05
CA LYS A 260 -13.31 -15.71 15.04
C LYS A 260 -12.77 -17.10 14.77
N LEU A 261 -12.81 -17.55 13.52
CA LEU A 261 -12.24 -18.83 13.10
C LEU A 261 -10.72 -18.88 13.34
N ALA A 262 -10.00 -17.81 13.03
CA ALA A 262 -8.55 -17.76 13.20
C ALA A 262 -8.09 -17.70 14.67
N ASN A 263 -8.90 -17.10 15.54
CA ASN A 263 -8.55 -16.88 16.95
C ASN A 263 -9.27 -17.83 17.94
N ASP A 264 -10.26 -18.57 17.47
CA ASP A 264 -11.01 -19.49 18.35
C ASP A 264 -10.21 -20.76 18.61
N LYS A 265 -9.54 -20.80 19.75
CA LYS A 265 -8.78 -21.96 20.22
C LYS A 265 -9.61 -23.24 20.35
N ASN A 266 -10.95 -23.16 20.30
CA ASN A 266 -11.83 -24.34 20.33
C ASN A 266 -12.04 -24.96 18.95
N ILE A 267 -11.64 -24.27 17.88
CA ILE A 267 -11.70 -24.79 16.52
C ILE A 267 -10.42 -25.59 16.25
N ILE A 268 -10.61 -26.81 15.75
CA ILE A 268 -9.52 -27.66 15.28
C ILE A 268 -9.69 -27.84 13.78
N ILE A 269 -8.66 -27.50 13.01
CA ILE A 269 -8.65 -27.62 11.55
C ILE A 269 -8.35 -29.08 11.20
N THR A 270 -9.30 -29.75 10.55
CA THR A 270 -9.17 -31.17 10.15
C THR A 270 -9.48 -31.34 8.66
N PHE A 271 -9.33 -32.55 8.17
CA PHE A 271 -9.56 -32.90 6.77
C PHE A 271 -10.99 -33.42 6.57
N ASN A 272 -11.56 -33.12 5.40
CA ASN A 272 -12.92 -33.58 5.05
C ASN A 272 -13.02 -35.09 4.88
N ASN A 273 -11.94 -35.75 4.47
CA ASN A 273 -11.88 -37.17 4.25
C ASN A 273 -10.47 -37.73 4.48
N GLU A 274 -10.37 -39.04 4.57
CA GLU A 274 -9.10 -39.74 4.83
C GLU A 274 -8.11 -39.65 3.66
N GLU A 275 -8.58 -39.64 2.42
CA GLU A 275 -7.76 -39.55 1.22
C GLU A 275 -6.97 -38.23 1.20
N THR A 276 -7.67 -37.08 1.35
CA THR A 276 -7.05 -35.78 1.43
C THR A 276 -6.04 -35.66 2.58
N LYS A 277 -6.36 -36.32 3.73
CA LYS A 277 -5.43 -36.37 4.85
C LYS A 277 -4.16 -37.16 4.52
N GLN A 278 -4.28 -38.31 3.85
CA GLN A 278 -3.12 -39.11 3.46
C GLN A 278 -2.23 -38.42 2.43
N GLU A 279 -2.80 -37.70 1.47
CA GLU A 279 -2.07 -36.89 0.53
C GLU A 279 -1.29 -35.78 1.25
N TRP A 280 -1.94 -35.10 2.18
CA TRP A 280 -1.31 -34.06 2.99
C TRP A 280 -0.17 -34.63 3.86
N VAL A 281 -0.38 -35.80 4.51
CA VAL A 281 0.66 -36.47 5.31
C VAL A 281 1.90 -36.76 4.45
N LYS A 282 1.74 -37.27 3.23
CA LYS A 282 2.85 -37.50 2.29
C LYS A 282 3.57 -36.23 1.93
N LEU A 283 2.83 -35.14 1.71
CA LEU A 283 3.43 -33.83 1.43
C LEU A 283 4.30 -33.35 2.60
N ILE A 284 3.77 -33.41 3.83
CA ILE A 284 4.51 -33.03 5.03
C ILE A 284 5.74 -33.91 5.25
N GLU A 285 5.62 -35.23 5.02
CA GLU A 285 6.74 -36.15 5.10
C GLU A 285 7.86 -35.77 4.12
N SER A 286 7.53 -35.37 2.88
CA SER A 286 8.48 -34.87 1.90
C SER A 286 9.16 -33.54 2.33
N GLU A 287 8.41 -32.63 2.95
CA GLU A 287 8.98 -31.38 3.46
C GLU A 287 9.93 -31.62 4.66
N ILE A 288 9.63 -32.58 5.52
CA ILE A 288 10.53 -33.00 6.62
C ILE A 288 11.85 -33.54 6.08
N GLU A 289 11.80 -34.33 5.00
CA GLU A 289 13.03 -34.87 4.36
C GLU A 289 13.92 -33.76 3.79
N LYS A 290 13.32 -32.69 3.24
CA LYS A 290 14.04 -31.56 2.64
C LYS A 290 14.65 -30.60 3.69
N PHE A 291 13.91 -30.28 4.74
CA PHE A 291 14.22 -29.20 5.65
C PHE A 291 14.52 -29.64 7.08
N GLY A 292 14.42 -30.94 7.38
CA GLY A 292 14.51 -31.47 8.75
C GLY A 292 15.87 -31.32 9.45
N GLU A 293 16.90 -30.86 8.74
CA GLU A 293 18.27 -30.61 9.25
C GLU A 293 18.54 -29.12 9.56
N GLU A 294 17.58 -28.23 9.27
CA GLU A 294 17.71 -26.82 9.57
C GLU A 294 17.60 -26.56 11.09
N GLU A 295 18.40 -25.63 11.62
CA GLU A 295 18.54 -25.35 13.06
C GLU A 295 17.19 -25.04 13.74
N GLU A 296 16.31 -24.28 13.09
CA GLU A 296 15.01 -23.91 13.64
C GLU A 296 13.84 -24.81 13.17
N PHE A 297 14.13 -25.88 12.44
CA PHE A 297 13.10 -26.72 11.84
C PHE A 297 12.07 -27.22 12.86
N HIS A 298 12.53 -27.73 13.99
CA HIS A 298 11.65 -28.34 15.01
C HIS A 298 10.68 -27.34 15.63
N LEU A 299 11.14 -26.12 15.93
CA LEU A 299 10.30 -25.06 16.45
C LEU A 299 9.28 -24.57 15.38
N ASN A 300 9.75 -24.33 14.16
CA ASN A 300 8.88 -23.91 13.07
C ASN A 300 7.82 -24.97 12.75
N PHE A 301 8.19 -26.24 12.90
CA PHE A 301 7.31 -27.35 12.68
C PHE A 301 6.24 -27.47 13.78
N LEU A 302 6.59 -27.27 15.04
CA LEU A 302 5.60 -27.14 16.12
C LEU A 302 4.67 -25.95 15.89
N LYS A 303 5.19 -24.79 15.51
CA LYS A 303 4.39 -23.60 15.19
C LYS A 303 3.40 -23.84 14.05
N PHE A 304 3.76 -24.68 13.08
CA PHE A 304 2.84 -25.10 12.02
C PHE A 304 1.64 -25.87 12.57
N PHE A 305 1.85 -26.85 13.45
CA PHE A 305 0.75 -27.61 14.07
C PHE A 305 -0.06 -26.79 15.08
N GLU A 306 0.55 -25.79 15.71
CA GLU A 306 -0.17 -24.84 16.55
C GLU A 306 -1.16 -24.01 15.73
N LYS A 307 -0.79 -23.60 14.51
CA LYS A 307 -1.71 -22.90 13.59
C LYS A 307 -2.90 -23.75 13.14
N LEU A 308 -2.75 -25.07 13.11
CA LEU A 308 -3.86 -26.01 12.89
C LEU A 308 -4.70 -26.24 14.14
N HIS A 309 -4.31 -25.66 15.27
CA HIS A 309 -4.88 -25.87 16.60
C HIS A 309 -4.80 -27.32 17.10
N TRP A 310 -3.85 -28.08 16.56
CA TRP A 310 -3.62 -29.48 16.98
C TRP A 310 -2.81 -29.58 18.26
N ILE A 311 -1.94 -28.61 18.48
CA ILE A 311 -1.11 -28.49 19.69
C ILE A 311 -1.20 -27.08 20.27
N GLU A 312 -0.71 -26.92 21.49
CA GLU A 312 -0.43 -25.64 22.15
C GLU A 312 1.00 -25.69 22.67
N ILE A 313 1.85 -24.75 22.21
CA ILE A 313 3.26 -24.66 22.62
C ILE A 313 3.30 -23.98 23.98
N GLU A 314 3.95 -24.61 24.96
CA GLU A 314 4.15 -24.07 26.29
C GLU A 314 5.56 -23.46 26.46
N SER A 315 6.58 -24.08 25.85
CA SER A 315 7.95 -23.57 25.84
C SER A 315 8.54 -23.74 24.45
N GLU A 316 8.80 -22.61 23.80
CA GLU A 316 9.49 -22.61 22.49
C GLU A 316 10.94 -23.06 22.64
N LYS A 317 11.60 -22.67 23.72
CA LYS A 317 13.01 -22.99 24.00
C LYS A 317 13.24 -24.48 24.21
N ASP A 318 12.35 -25.11 24.97
CA ASP A 318 12.49 -26.52 25.35
C ASP A 318 11.64 -27.44 24.50
N LEU A 319 10.96 -26.91 23.47
CA LEU A 319 10.07 -27.62 22.55
C LEU A 319 8.99 -28.44 23.29
N ILE A 320 8.37 -27.82 24.32
CA ILE A 320 7.34 -28.42 25.15
C ILE A 320 5.96 -28.00 24.64
N PHE A 321 5.05 -28.95 24.48
CA PHE A 321 3.71 -28.67 23.97
C PHE A 321 2.66 -29.62 24.54
N GLN A 322 1.39 -29.24 24.42
CA GLN A 322 0.23 -30.08 24.68
C GLN A 322 -0.49 -30.43 23.39
N ILE A 323 -1.01 -31.67 23.29
CA ILE A 323 -1.86 -32.06 22.16
C ILE A 323 -3.32 -31.78 22.50
N ARG A 324 -3.94 -30.92 21.68
CA ARG A 324 -5.34 -30.50 21.82
C ARG A 324 -6.34 -31.42 21.14
N LEU A 325 -5.88 -32.35 20.30
CA LEU A 325 -6.68 -33.36 19.63
C LEU A 325 -7.22 -34.37 20.65
N LEU A 326 -8.51 -34.32 20.94
CA LEU A 326 -9.17 -35.24 21.82
C LEU A 326 -9.14 -36.67 21.21
N LYS A 327 -8.66 -37.65 21.97
CA LYS A 327 -8.60 -39.07 21.51
C LYS A 327 -9.94 -39.59 21.02
N SER A 328 -11.03 -39.23 21.71
CA SER A 328 -12.38 -39.69 21.36
C SER A 328 -12.91 -39.17 20.03
N LYS A 329 -12.38 -38.09 19.52
CA LYS A 329 -12.92 -37.40 18.33
C LYS A 329 -11.91 -37.31 17.17
N TYR A 330 -10.62 -37.21 17.47
CA TYR A 330 -9.56 -36.92 16.49
C TYR A 330 -8.41 -37.93 16.60
N GLN A 331 -8.75 -39.23 16.81
CA GLN A 331 -7.73 -40.25 17.00
C GLN A 331 -6.79 -40.36 15.79
N SER A 332 -7.35 -40.37 14.58
CA SER A 332 -6.59 -40.50 13.33
C SER A 332 -5.63 -39.36 13.09
N GLU A 333 -6.06 -38.10 13.33
CA GLU A 333 -5.20 -36.90 13.25
C GLU A 333 -4.10 -36.95 14.31
N ARG A 334 -4.44 -37.39 15.54
CA ARG A 334 -3.49 -37.53 16.62
C ARG A 334 -2.40 -38.56 16.34
N GLU A 335 -2.77 -39.70 15.78
CA GLU A 335 -1.82 -40.72 15.34
C GLU A 335 -0.92 -40.21 14.22
N SER A 336 -1.50 -39.53 13.24
CA SER A 336 -0.75 -38.89 12.15
C SER A 336 0.23 -37.84 12.68
N LEU A 337 -0.19 -36.96 13.61
CA LEU A 337 0.66 -35.98 14.25
C LEU A 337 1.87 -36.63 14.94
N LEU A 338 1.62 -37.64 15.80
CA LEU A 338 2.69 -38.30 16.52
C LEU A 338 3.65 -39.05 15.59
N LYS A 339 3.12 -39.72 14.56
CA LYS A 339 3.93 -40.36 13.52
C LYS A 339 4.82 -39.37 12.80
N ILE A 340 4.27 -38.21 12.38
CA ILE A 340 4.99 -37.16 11.69
C ILE A 340 6.09 -36.55 12.57
N LEU A 341 5.77 -36.22 13.84
CA LEU A 341 6.74 -35.66 14.78
C LEU A 341 7.88 -36.62 15.10
N SER A 342 7.59 -37.94 15.10
CA SER A 342 8.59 -38.98 15.41
C SER A 342 9.56 -39.28 14.26
N LYS A 343 9.43 -38.67 13.07
CA LYS A 343 10.31 -38.99 11.93
C LYS A 343 11.76 -38.46 12.11
N LYS A 344 11.90 -37.26 12.64
CA LYS A 344 13.20 -36.57 12.85
C LYS A 344 13.43 -36.19 14.32
N SER A 345 12.57 -36.67 15.22
CA SER A 345 12.62 -36.27 16.63
C SER A 345 12.13 -37.42 17.50
N LYS A 346 12.63 -37.48 18.73
CA LYS A 346 12.08 -38.35 19.76
C LYS A 346 10.97 -37.55 20.48
N VAL A 347 9.77 -38.10 20.49
CA VAL A 347 8.62 -37.54 21.20
C VAL A 347 8.47 -38.27 22.52
N SER A 348 8.65 -37.58 23.63
CA SER A 348 8.44 -38.11 24.98
C SER A 348 7.22 -37.45 25.63
N HIS A 349 6.55 -38.18 26.54
CA HIS A 349 5.39 -37.69 27.27
C HIS A 349 5.68 -37.73 28.77
N ILE A 350 5.84 -36.61 29.40
CA ILE A 350 6.26 -36.44 30.79
C ILE A 350 5.29 -35.48 31.50
N ASN A 351 4.73 -35.88 32.61
CA ASN A 351 3.83 -35.06 33.44
C ASN A 351 2.66 -34.42 32.66
N GLY A 352 2.08 -35.15 31.69
CA GLY A 352 0.96 -34.64 30.88
C GLY A 352 1.34 -33.78 29.69
N LYS A 353 2.62 -33.50 29.49
CA LYS A 353 3.17 -32.66 28.41
C LYS A 353 4.03 -33.49 27.47
N TYR A 354 4.09 -33.06 26.22
CA TYR A 354 4.94 -33.64 25.18
C TYR A 354 6.22 -32.80 25.04
N HIS A 355 7.32 -33.50 24.89
CA HIS A 355 8.64 -32.93 24.67
C HIS A 355 9.15 -33.45 23.33
N LEU A 356 9.65 -32.56 22.49
CA LEU A 356 10.27 -32.90 21.23
C LEU A 356 11.79 -32.78 21.37
N GLU A 357 12.49 -33.89 21.26
CA GLU A 357 13.96 -33.94 21.28
C GLU A 357 14.46 -34.21 19.87
N PRO A 358 15.25 -33.32 19.25
CA PRO A 358 15.88 -33.59 17.97
C PRO A 358 16.69 -34.89 18.04
N LEU A 359 16.61 -35.72 17.02
CA LEU A 359 17.48 -36.89 16.91
C LEU A 359 18.90 -36.36 16.67
N ALA A 360 19.87 -36.79 17.45
CA ALA A 360 21.26 -36.51 17.18
C ALA A 360 21.63 -37.04 15.79
N SER A 361 22.14 -36.17 14.93
CA SER A 361 22.63 -36.51 13.59
C SER A 361 23.81 -37.45 13.64
#